data_b02d17beefd20a0875dd36987e422210
#
_entry.id   b02d17beefd20a0875dd36987e422210
#
_cell.length_a   1.000
_cell.length_b   1.000
_cell.length_c   1.000
_cell.angle_alpha   90.00
_cell.angle_beta   90.00
_cell.angle_gamma   90.00
#
_symmetry.space_group_name_H-M   'P 1'
#
loop_
_entity.id
_entity.type
_entity.pdbx_description
1 polymer ?
#
loop_
_entity_poly.entity_id
_entity_poly.type
_entity_poly.pdbx_seq_one_letter_code
_entity_poly.pdbx_strand_id
1 'polypeptide(L)'
;MSIEMQELLQLVVDRTASDLHLKAKEPPIIRVAGKLIRTSLPELTSEDVKRLIFSCLTEDQCKYAEANLELDCGFGVEGLGRFRVNVYKDRGSYAAALRVVLSRIPSIDELGLLPICKEIIQKPRGLVLVTGPTGSGKSTTLASMINALNETESKHILTIEDPIEFIHHNKKSIISQREVGSDTRSFANALRAGLREDPDIILVGEMRDLDTIHLALTAAETGHLVFSTIHTSSAPQSVDRIIDVFPPEQQQQIRIMLSHALVAVISQSLLARADDDAGDSPVTSGRIIALEVLINTPAVSNLIREAKTAQMYASMQMGGALGMQTLEASLALLVKQGKVTF
;
A
#
# COMPACT_ATOMS: atom_id res chain seq x y z
N MET A 1 8.04 4.27 -39.07
CA MET A 1 7.23 5.05 -38.10
C MET A 1 7.89 4.88 -36.74
N SER A 2 8.13 5.97 -36.03
CA SER A 2 8.63 5.89 -34.65
C SER A 2 7.48 5.44 -33.75
N ILE A 3 7.71 4.41 -32.96
CA ILE A 3 6.73 3.97 -31.94
C ILE A 3 6.62 5.07 -30.86
N GLU A 4 5.41 5.43 -30.47
CA GLU A 4 5.17 6.38 -29.40
C GLU A 4 4.79 5.68 -28.09
N MET A 5 5.13 6.26 -26.94
CA MET A 5 4.86 5.66 -25.65
C MET A 5 3.37 5.42 -25.42
N GLN A 6 2.52 6.36 -25.84
CA GLN A 6 1.08 6.24 -25.68
C GLN A 6 0.52 4.99 -26.38
N GLU A 7 1.05 4.65 -27.58
CA GLU A 7 0.65 3.44 -28.31
C GLU A 7 1.04 2.16 -27.55
N LEU A 8 2.22 2.16 -26.91
CA LEU A 8 2.66 1.03 -26.09
C LEU A 8 1.81 0.87 -24.82
N LEU A 9 1.45 1.98 -24.17
CA LEU A 9 0.60 1.95 -22.98
C LEU A 9 -0.83 1.52 -23.33
N GLN A 10 -1.36 1.95 -24.48
CA GLN A 10 -2.64 1.46 -24.98
C GLN A 10 -2.60 -0.05 -25.23
N LEU A 11 -1.54 -0.55 -25.87
CA LEU A 11 -1.35 -1.99 -26.08
C LEU A 11 -1.33 -2.78 -24.77
N VAL A 12 -0.71 -2.23 -23.71
CA VAL A 12 -0.68 -2.85 -22.38
C VAL A 12 -2.08 -2.96 -21.80
N VAL A 13 -2.87 -1.90 -21.89
CA VAL A 13 -4.27 -1.87 -21.40
C VAL A 13 -5.14 -2.84 -22.21
N ASP A 14 -5.07 -2.78 -23.55
CA ASP A 14 -5.88 -3.61 -24.45
C ASP A 14 -5.60 -5.12 -24.27
N ARG A 15 -4.35 -5.47 -23.93
CA ARG A 15 -3.92 -6.85 -23.69
C ARG A 15 -4.08 -7.28 -22.21
N THR A 16 -4.63 -6.44 -21.38
CA THR A 16 -4.75 -6.67 -19.92
C THR A 16 -3.40 -7.09 -19.32
N ALA A 17 -2.31 -6.48 -19.82
CA ALA A 17 -0.97 -6.77 -19.33
C ALA A 17 -0.71 -6.04 -18.01
N SER A 18 0.04 -6.66 -17.10
CA SER A 18 0.40 -6.07 -15.82
C SER A 18 1.62 -5.16 -15.92
N ASP A 19 2.56 -5.48 -16.81
CA ASP A 19 3.82 -4.75 -16.96
C ASP A 19 4.22 -4.60 -18.43
N LEU A 20 4.94 -3.51 -18.73
CA LEU A 20 5.66 -3.26 -19.99
C LEU A 20 7.15 -3.14 -19.67
N HIS A 21 7.98 -3.85 -20.41
CA HIS A 21 9.43 -3.75 -20.31
C HIS A 21 10.01 -3.18 -21.60
N LEU A 22 10.82 -2.15 -21.49
CA LEU A 22 11.54 -1.50 -22.58
C LEU A 22 13.03 -1.70 -22.39
N LYS A 23 13.68 -2.31 -23.37
CA LYS A 23 15.11 -2.62 -23.35
C LYS A 23 15.68 -2.51 -24.75
N ALA A 24 16.92 -2.00 -24.87
CA ALA A 24 17.61 -1.94 -26.17
C ALA A 24 17.89 -3.33 -26.75
N LYS A 25 17.76 -3.47 -28.08
CA LYS A 25 17.91 -4.71 -28.83
C LYS A 25 16.86 -5.78 -28.54
N GLU A 26 15.72 -5.37 -28.00
CA GLU A 26 14.53 -6.21 -27.82
C GLU A 26 13.31 -5.45 -28.33
N PRO A 27 12.28 -6.12 -28.85
CA PRO A 27 10.98 -5.49 -29.03
C PRO A 27 10.38 -5.14 -27.67
N PRO A 28 9.39 -4.24 -27.58
CA PRO A 28 8.63 -4.06 -26.35
C PRO A 28 8.10 -5.40 -25.81
N ILE A 29 8.29 -5.66 -24.54
CA ILE A 29 7.88 -6.91 -23.89
C ILE A 29 6.78 -6.60 -22.90
N ILE A 30 5.67 -7.32 -22.95
CA ILE A 30 4.56 -7.18 -22.01
C ILE A 30 4.45 -8.41 -21.11
N ARG A 31 3.91 -8.23 -19.89
CA ARG A 31 3.61 -9.34 -19.00
C ARG A 31 2.10 -9.58 -18.96
N VAL A 32 1.67 -10.74 -19.45
CA VAL A 32 0.24 -11.13 -19.44
C VAL A 32 0.11 -12.43 -18.65
N ALA A 33 -0.78 -12.48 -17.67
CA ALA A 33 -0.99 -13.62 -16.78
C ALA A 33 0.32 -14.19 -16.22
N GLY A 34 1.23 -13.30 -15.79
CA GLY A 34 2.53 -13.65 -15.21
C GLY A 34 3.64 -14.02 -16.22
N LYS A 35 3.31 -14.24 -17.50
CA LYS A 35 4.27 -14.63 -18.55
C LYS A 35 4.75 -13.42 -19.34
N LEU A 36 6.05 -13.36 -19.63
CA LEU A 36 6.64 -12.36 -20.53
C LEU A 36 6.39 -12.74 -22.00
N ILE A 37 5.84 -11.80 -22.76
CA ILE A 37 5.50 -11.97 -24.17
C ILE A 37 6.17 -10.84 -24.95
N ARG A 38 7.00 -11.20 -25.95
CA ARG A 38 7.53 -10.25 -26.92
C ARG A 38 6.42 -9.82 -27.87
N THR A 39 6.30 -8.53 -28.10
CA THR A 39 5.35 -8.01 -29.09
C THR A 39 5.87 -8.25 -30.51
N SER A 40 5.01 -8.08 -31.51
CA SER A 40 5.40 -8.11 -32.93
C SER A 40 5.98 -6.78 -33.44
N LEU A 41 6.20 -5.82 -32.54
CA LEU A 41 6.80 -4.53 -32.86
C LEU A 41 8.31 -4.67 -33.13
N PRO A 42 8.95 -3.74 -33.84
CA PRO A 42 10.38 -3.76 -34.08
C PRO A 42 11.22 -3.73 -32.79
N GLU A 43 12.43 -4.24 -32.87
CA GLU A 43 13.44 -4.09 -31.82
C GLU A 43 13.75 -2.60 -31.60
N LEU A 44 13.88 -2.21 -30.35
CA LEU A 44 14.18 -0.83 -29.96
C LEU A 44 15.69 -0.60 -29.97
N THR A 45 16.11 0.53 -30.53
CA THR A 45 17.48 1.02 -30.37
C THR A 45 17.65 1.63 -28.96
N SER A 46 18.89 1.91 -28.57
CA SER A 46 19.19 2.61 -27.30
C SER A 46 18.59 4.01 -27.26
N GLU A 47 18.56 4.69 -28.42
CA GLU A 47 17.95 6.00 -28.59
C GLU A 47 16.42 5.94 -28.48
N ASP A 48 15.79 4.92 -29.08
CA ASP A 48 14.34 4.71 -28.97
C ASP A 48 13.92 4.52 -27.52
N VAL A 49 14.62 3.67 -26.78
CA VAL A 49 14.33 3.40 -25.37
C VAL A 49 14.48 4.68 -24.56
N LYS A 50 15.57 5.44 -24.73
CA LYS A 50 15.73 6.72 -24.01
C LYS A 50 14.61 7.69 -24.38
N ARG A 51 14.29 7.88 -25.66
CA ARG A 51 13.23 8.77 -26.14
C ARG A 51 11.87 8.39 -25.54
N LEU A 52 11.50 7.10 -25.60
CA LEU A 52 10.24 6.61 -25.07
C LEU A 52 10.13 6.86 -23.57
N ILE A 53 11.15 6.49 -22.79
CA ILE A 53 11.14 6.70 -21.33
C ILE A 53 11.06 8.17 -21.00
N PHE A 54 11.91 9.01 -21.60
CA PHE A 54 12.01 10.43 -21.27
C PHE A 54 10.77 11.23 -21.71
N SER A 55 9.99 10.72 -22.68
CA SER A 55 8.70 11.36 -23.05
C SER A 55 7.63 11.29 -21.96
N CYS A 56 7.79 10.42 -20.94
CA CYS A 56 6.86 10.28 -19.83
C CYS A 56 7.33 10.97 -18.55
N LEU A 57 8.55 11.51 -18.53
CA LEU A 57 9.16 12.10 -17.36
C LEU A 57 9.13 13.63 -17.43
N THR A 58 9.08 14.28 -16.27
CA THR A 58 9.29 15.72 -16.16
C THR A 58 10.78 16.05 -16.38
N GLU A 59 11.11 17.32 -16.67
CA GLU A 59 12.51 17.75 -16.83
C GLU A 59 13.38 17.44 -15.61
N ASP A 60 12.84 17.60 -14.40
CA ASP A 60 13.57 17.33 -13.16
C ASP A 60 13.78 15.83 -12.95
N GLN A 61 12.78 14.99 -13.30
CA GLN A 61 12.91 13.53 -13.30
C GLN A 61 13.94 13.05 -14.33
N CYS A 62 13.98 13.66 -15.52
CA CYS A 62 15.00 13.37 -16.52
C CYS A 62 16.41 13.68 -16.00
N LYS A 63 16.61 14.87 -15.41
CA LYS A 63 17.90 15.26 -14.79
C LYS A 63 18.29 14.32 -13.65
N TYR A 64 17.32 13.92 -12.82
CA TYR A 64 17.55 12.99 -11.73
C TYR A 64 17.99 11.60 -12.26
N ALA A 65 17.28 11.07 -13.25
CA ALA A 65 17.61 9.78 -13.89
C ALA A 65 18.99 9.80 -14.56
N GLU A 66 19.39 10.92 -15.16
CA GLU A 66 20.71 11.08 -15.74
C GLU A 66 21.84 11.14 -14.70
N ALA A 67 21.58 11.80 -13.56
CA ALA A 67 22.56 11.95 -12.49
C ALA A 67 22.72 10.68 -11.64
N ASN A 68 21.62 9.97 -11.34
CA ASN A 68 21.60 8.83 -10.43
C ASN A 68 21.59 7.47 -11.16
N LEU A 69 21.39 7.46 -12.49
CA LEU A 69 21.33 6.28 -13.35
C LEU A 69 20.11 5.37 -13.10
N GLU A 70 19.22 5.77 -12.21
CA GLU A 70 17.99 5.08 -11.83
C GLU A 70 16.93 6.10 -11.38
N LEU A 71 15.65 5.75 -11.55
CA LEU A 71 14.51 6.53 -11.08
C LEU A 71 13.31 5.61 -10.87
N ASP A 72 12.61 5.74 -9.75
CA ASP A 72 11.27 5.15 -9.53
C ASP A 72 10.26 6.29 -9.39
N CYS A 73 9.22 6.30 -10.23
CA CYS A 73 8.21 7.35 -10.20
C CYS A 73 6.88 6.86 -10.75
N GLY A 74 5.81 7.66 -10.55
CA GLY A 74 4.51 7.43 -11.14
C GLY A 74 4.16 8.51 -12.17
N PHE A 75 3.43 8.16 -13.24
CA PHE A 75 2.82 9.14 -14.13
C PHE A 75 1.43 8.69 -14.59
N GLY A 76 0.57 9.66 -14.87
CA GLY A 76 -0.77 9.43 -15.40
C GLY A 76 -0.86 9.73 -16.88
N VAL A 77 -1.62 8.93 -17.63
CA VAL A 77 -1.96 9.20 -19.03
C VAL A 77 -3.49 9.30 -19.11
N GLU A 78 -3.95 10.44 -19.63
CA GLU A 78 -5.38 10.69 -19.78
C GLU A 78 -6.04 9.60 -20.64
N GLY A 79 -7.13 9.04 -20.16
CA GLY A 79 -7.86 7.95 -20.81
C GLY A 79 -7.27 6.54 -20.62
N LEU A 80 -6.02 6.38 -20.16
CA LEU A 80 -5.37 5.09 -19.98
C LEU A 80 -5.15 4.70 -18.51
N GLY A 81 -5.04 5.70 -17.61
CA GLY A 81 -4.79 5.45 -16.18
C GLY A 81 -3.39 5.86 -15.73
N ARG A 82 -2.96 5.33 -14.60
CA ARG A 82 -1.66 5.61 -13.99
C ARG A 82 -0.71 4.42 -14.16
N PHE A 83 0.57 4.75 -14.31
CA PHE A 83 1.67 3.77 -14.44
C PHE A 83 2.76 4.10 -13.43
N ARG A 84 3.30 3.07 -12.77
CA ARG A 84 4.55 3.16 -12.03
C ARG A 84 5.70 2.79 -12.97
N VAL A 85 6.75 3.57 -12.96
CA VAL A 85 7.91 3.38 -13.84
C VAL A 85 9.17 3.27 -13.00
N ASN A 86 9.88 2.19 -13.19
CA ASN A 86 11.25 2.05 -12.74
C ASN A 86 12.19 2.16 -13.94
N VAL A 87 12.99 3.21 -13.98
CA VAL A 87 14.03 3.47 -14.98
C VAL A 87 15.37 3.05 -14.42
N TYR A 88 16.19 2.39 -15.21
CA TYR A 88 17.52 1.96 -14.80
C TYR A 88 18.49 1.86 -15.99
N LYS A 89 19.79 1.76 -15.71
CA LYS A 89 20.83 1.49 -16.70
C LYS A 89 21.10 0.00 -16.80
N ASP A 90 21.14 -0.52 -18.05
CA ASP A 90 21.58 -1.87 -18.40
C ASP A 90 22.61 -1.80 -19.51
N ARG A 91 23.86 -2.17 -19.20
CA ARG A 91 24.99 -2.18 -20.16
C ARG A 91 25.17 -0.86 -20.91
N GLY A 92 25.03 0.26 -20.20
CA GLY A 92 25.20 1.60 -20.74
C GLY A 92 23.95 2.19 -21.42
N SER A 93 22.94 1.41 -21.73
CA SER A 93 21.64 1.85 -22.26
C SER A 93 20.62 2.06 -21.15
N TYR A 94 19.63 2.91 -21.38
CA TYR A 94 18.45 2.97 -20.51
C TYR A 94 17.55 1.75 -20.72
N ALA A 95 16.90 1.33 -19.69
CA ALA A 95 15.84 0.34 -19.68
C ALA A 95 14.74 0.79 -18.71
N ALA A 96 13.51 0.31 -18.88
CA ALA A 96 12.42 0.59 -17.96
C ALA A 96 11.48 -0.59 -17.81
N ALA A 97 10.92 -0.70 -16.58
CA ALA A 97 9.78 -1.53 -16.29
C ALA A 97 8.61 -0.61 -15.87
N LEU A 98 7.53 -0.66 -16.65
CA LEU A 98 6.32 0.11 -16.39
C LEU A 98 5.23 -0.84 -15.91
N ARG A 99 4.63 -0.56 -14.76
CA ARG A 99 3.53 -1.35 -14.18
C ARG A 99 2.23 -0.58 -14.26
N VAL A 100 1.17 -1.22 -14.71
CA VAL A 100 -0.18 -0.65 -14.68
C VAL A 100 -0.64 -0.53 -13.23
N VAL A 101 -1.04 0.67 -12.83
CA VAL A 101 -1.72 0.91 -11.55
C VAL A 101 -3.21 0.69 -11.76
N LEU A 102 -3.79 -0.24 -10.99
CA LEU A 102 -5.19 -0.61 -11.14
C LEU A 102 -6.10 0.58 -10.84
N SER A 103 -7.02 0.87 -11.74
CA SER A 103 -8.02 1.95 -11.57
C SER A 103 -9.21 1.55 -10.70
N ARG A 104 -9.48 0.23 -10.58
CA ARG A 104 -10.58 -0.27 -9.76
C ARG A 104 -10.08 -0.61 -8.36
N ILE A 105 -10.66 0.05 -7.36
CA ILE A 105 -10.44 -0.27 -5.95
C ILE A 105 -11.52 -1.28 -5.53
N PRO A 106 -11.13 -2.49 -5.07
CA PRO A 106 -12.10 -3.46 -4.58
C PRO A 106 -12.73 -3.00 -3.26
N SER A 107 -13.96 -3.40 -2.99
CA SER A 107 -14.61 -3.15 -1.71
C SER A 107 -14.05 -4.04 -0.59
N ILE A 108 -14.32 -3.65 0.66
CA ILE A 108 -13.96 -4.43 1.86
C ILE A 108 -14.52 -5.87 1.77
N ASP A 109 -15.74 -6.02 1.25
CA ASP A 109 -16.39 -7.32 1.11
C ASP A 109 -15.78 -8.16 -0.02
N GLU A 110 -15.45 -7.56 -1.17
CA GLU A 110 -14.77 -8.26 -2.27
C GLU A 110 -13.38 -8.76 -1.88
N LEU A 111 -12.69 -8.07 -0.98
CA LEU A 111 -11.40 -8.53 -0.44
C LEU A 111 -11.55 -9.64 0.59
N GLY A 112 -12.75 -9.90 1.10
CA GLY A 112 -12.98 -10.85 2.19
C GLY A 112 -12.43 -10.37 3.54
N LEU A 113 -12.35 -9.06 3.77
CA LEU A 113 -11.94 -8.54 5.06
C LEU A 113 -13.01 -8.81 6.13
N LEU A 114 -12.57 -8.94 7.37
CA LEU A 114 -13.47 -9.18 8.49
C LEU A 114 -14.44 -8.00 8.71
N PRO A 115 -15.68 -8.25 9.17
CA PRO A 115 -16.67 -7.20 9.44
C PRO A 115 -16.16 -6.10 10.35
N ILE A 116 -15.30 -6.43 11.32
CA ILE A 116 -14.66 -5.48 12.24
C ILE A 116 -13.90 -4.37 11.50
N CYS A 117 -13.40 -4.62 10.27
CA CYS A 117 -12.73 -3.59 9.47
C CYS A 117 -13.67 -2.41 9.15
N LYS A 118 -14.99 -2.69 8.96
CA LYS A 118 -15.99 -1.63 8.75
C LYS A 118 -16.23 -0.79 10.01
N GLU A 119 -16.05 -1.37 11.20
CA GLU A 119 -16.17 -0.64 12.47
C GLU A 119 -14.91 0.16 12.78
N ILE A 120 -13.74 -0.39 12.42
CA ILE A 120 -12.44 0.28 12.61
C ILE A 120 -12.39 1.59 11.83
N ILE A 121 -12.83 1.61 10.58
CA ILE A 121 -12.80 2.82 9.75
C ILE A 121 -13.78 3.91 10.23
N GLN A 122 -14.77 3.57 11.04
CA GLN A 122 -15.72 4.53 11.62
C GLN A 122 -15.23 5.18 12.93
N LYS A 123 -14.03 4.84 13.39
CA LYS A 123 -13.47 5.49 14.59
C LYS A 123 -13.18 6.96 14.30
N PRO A 124 -13.49 7.85 15.26
CA PRO A 124 -13.32 9.29 15.04
C PRO A 124 -11.85 9.71 14.98
N ARG A 125 -10.95 8.95 15.59
CA ARG A 125 -9.50 9.21 15.66
C ARG A 125 -8.74 7.97 16.09
N GLY A 126 -7.43 8.01 15.95
CA GLY A 126 -6.49 7.00 16.40
C GLY A 126 -5.66 6.43 15.25
N LEU A 127 -4.80 5.47 15.54
CA LEU A 127 -3.87 4.84 14.60
C LEU A 127 -4.37 3.44 14.23
N VAL A 128 -4.52 3.18 12.95
CA VAL A 128 -4.82 1.86 12.38
C VAL A 128 -3.63 1.42 11.55
N LEU A 129 -3.09 0.25 11.86
CA LEU A 129 -1.95 -0.34 11.16
C LEU A 129 -2.40 -1.51 10.30
N VAL A 130 -1.99 -1.51 9.02
CA VAL A 130 -2.09 -2.67 8.14
C VAL A 130 -0.68 -3.19 7.90
N THR A 131 -0.41 -4.43 8.31
CA THR A 131 0.94 -4.99 8.34
C THR A 131 1.02 -6.30 7.57
N GLY A 132 2.24 -6.76 7.27
CA GLY A 132 2.49 -7.98 6.50
C GLY A 132 3.68 -7.82 5.57
N PRO A 133 4.17 -8.91 4.98
CA PRO A 133 5.30 -8.88 4.04
C PRO A 133 4.97 -8.08 2.78
N THR A 134 6.00 -7.80 1.98
CA THR A 134 5.80 -7.19 0.66
C THR A 134 4.95 -8.11 -0.21
N GLY A 135 3.98 -7.52 -0.92
CA GLY A 135 3.05 -8.27 -1.77
C GLY A 135 1.89 -8.94 -1.02
N SER A 136 1.72 -8.70 0.29
CA SER A 136 0.57 -9.21 1.05
C SER A 136 -0.74 -8.46 0.83
N GLY A 137 -0.75 -7.40 0.00
CA GLY A 137 -1.96 -6.64 -0.35
C GLY A 137 -2.29 -5.48 0.59
N LYS A 138 -1.33 -4.99 1.39
CA LYS A 138 -1.53 -3.88 2.35
C LYS A 138 -2.13 -2.63 1.70
N SER A 139 -1.54 -2.17 0.61
CA SER A 139 -2.01 -0.98 -0.12
C SER A 139 -3.43 -1.18 -0.66
N THR A 140 -3.75 -2.38 -1.15
CA THR A 140 -5.10 -2.71 -1.63
C THR A 140 -6.13 -2.66 -0.49
N THR A 141 -5.78 -3.19 0.68
CA THR A 141 -6.62 -3.15 1.89
C THR A 141 -6.86 -1.72 2.34
N LEU A 142 -5.79 -0.90 2.40
CA LEU A 142 -5.91 0.51 2.77
C LEU A 142 -6.72 1.30 1.74
N ALA A 143 -6.47 1.10 0.44
CA ALA A 143 -7.25 1.74 -0.61
C ALA A 143 -8.74 1.39 -0.51
N SER A 144 -9.07 0.13 -0.22
CA SER A 144 -10.45 -0.33 0.01
C SER A 144 -11.09 0.37 1.21
N MET A 145 -10.38 0.49 2.32
CA MET A 145 -10.85 1.20 3.53
C MET A 145 -11.08 2.70 3.27
N ILE A 146 -10.13 3.35 2.61
CA ILE A 146 -10.24 4.77 2.21
C ILE A 146 -11.41 4.97 1.23
N ASN A 147 -11.57 4.08 0.24
CA ASN A 147 -12.68 4.18 -0.69
C ASN A 147 -14.03 4.00 0.00
N ALA A 148 -14.15 3.09 0.97
CA ALA A 148 -15.37 2.92 1.77
C ALA A 148 -15.71 4.19 2.56
N LEU A 149 -14.72 4.84 3.18
CA LEU A 149 -14.90 6.15 3.83
C LEU A 149 -15.32 7.24 2.85
N ASN A 150 -14.67 7.32 1.70
CA ASN A 150 -14.99 8.26 0.63
C ASN A 150 -16.42 8.11 0.10
N GLU A 151 -16.98 6.92 0.12
CA GLU A 151 -18.38 6.65 -0.30
C GLU A 151 -19.40 6.99 0.78
N THR A 152 -19.05 6.86 2.05
CA THR A 152 -19.99 6.96 3.16
C THR A 152 -19.91 8.25 3.95
N GLU A 153 -18.73 8.85 4.07
CA GLU A 153 -18.45 9.99 4.93
C GLU A 153 -18.16 11.27 4.15
N SER A 154 -18.46 12.43 4.75
CA SER A 154 -18.11 13.76 4.21
C SER A 154 -16.91 14.30 4.98
N LYS A 155 -15.70 13.86 4.58
CA LYS A 155 -14.43 14.09 5.25
C LYS A 155 -13.37 14.64 4.29
N HIS A 156 -12.33 15.28 4.83
CA HIS A 156 -11.10 15.52 4.09
C HIS A 156 -10.12 14.39 4.38
N ILE A 157 -9.74 13.65 3.35
CA ILE A 157 -8.81 12.54 3.42
C ILE A 157 -7.50 12.94 2.75
N LEU A 158 -6.42 12.98 3.49
CA LEU A 158 -5.07 13.22 2.99
C LEU A 158 -4.34 11.89 2.85
N THR A 159 -3.80 11.58 1.69
CA THR A 159 -2.87 10.45 1.53
C THR A 159 -1.46 10.94 1.21
N ILE A 160 -0.45 10.27 1.77
CA ILE A 160 0.97 10.52 1.51
C ILE A 160 1.57 9.17 1.15
N GLU A 161 2.04 9.01 -0.09
CA GLU A 161 2.40 7.71 -0.67
C GLU A 161 3.73 7.77 -1.42
N ASP A 162 4.39 6.62 -1.60
CA ASP A 162 5.66 6.50 -2.31
C ASP A 162 5.77 5.15 -3.08
N PRO A 163 5.31 5.12 -4.35
CA PRO A 163 4.44 6.07 -5.02
C PRO A 163 2.95 5.81 -4.74
N ILE A 164 2.04 6.63 -5.34
CA ILE A 164 0.59 6.40 -5.31
C ILE A 164 0.26 5.11 -6.07
N GLU A 165 -0.35 4.13 -5.37
CA GLU A 165 -0.72 2.83 -5.95
C GLU A 165 -2.18 2.77 -6.46
N PHE A 166 -3.08 3.61 -5.94
CA PHE A 166 -4.48 3.70 -6.35
C PHE A 166 -4.91 5.15 -6.46
N ILE A 167 -5.64 5.48 -7.52
CA ILE A 167 -6.24 6.81 -7.67
C ILE A 167 -7.63 6.81 -7.05
N HIS A 168 -7.85 7.70 -6.11
CA HIS A 168 -9.14 7.96 -5.50
C HIS A 168 -9.81 9.17 -6.17
N HIS A 169 -11.02 8.98 -6.67
CA HIS A 169 -11.85 10.08 -7.13
C HIS A 169 -12.71 10.59 -5.98
N ASN A 170 -12.88 11.91 -5.84
CA ASN A 170 -13.76 12.49 -4.84
C ASN A 170 -15.20 11.98 -5.02
N LYS A 171 -15.81 11.51 -3.92
CA LYS A 171 -17.22 11.09 -3.84
C LYS A 171 -17.95 11.95 -2.80
N LYS A 172 -18.21 11.42 -1.62
CA LYS A 172 -18.71 12.23 -0.50
C LYS A 172 -17.58 12.99 0.20
N SER A 173 -16.39 12.42 0.23
CA SER A 173 -15.20 13.06 0.80
C SER A 173 -14.38 13.79 -0.25
N ILE A 174 -13.54 14.72 0.20
CA ILE A 174 -12.46 15.31 -0.60
C ILE A 174 -11.20 14.50 -0.32
N ILE A 175 -10.50 14.06 -1.37
CA ILE A 175 -9.25 13.31 -1.23
C ILE A 175 -8.10 14.11 -1.85
N SER A 176 -7.09 14.37 -1.03
CA SER A 176 -5.82 14.98 -1.43
C SER A 176 -4.73 13.91 -1.40
N GLN A 177 -4.26 13.46 -2.55
CA GLN A 177 -3.19 12.47 -2.66
C GLN A 177 -1.87 13.16 -2.97
N ARG A 178 -0.84 12.91 -2.15
CA ARG A 178 0.49 13.51 -2.29
C ARG A 178 1.54 12.42 -2.43
N GLU A 179 2.29 12.45 -3.52
CA GLU A 179 3.37 11.50 -3.81
C GLU A 179 4.72 12.06 -3.36
N VAL A 180 5.50 11.26 -2.65
CA VAL A 180 6.88 11.60 -2.29
C VAL A 180 7.73 11.66 -3.56
N GLY A 181 8.56 12.68 -3.65
CA GLY A 181 9.39 12.95 -4.84
C GLY A 181 8.73 13.86 -5.88
N SER A 182 7.39 13.83 -6.01
CA SER A 182 6.63 14.68 -6.94
C SER A 182 5.95 15.85 -6.23
N ASP A 183 5.17 15.58 -5.17
CA ASP A 183 4.34 16.57 -4.48
C ASP A 183 4.91 16.96 -3.13
N THR A 184 5.81 16.18 -2.59
CA THR A 184 6.49 16.42 -1.32
C THR A 184 7.88 15.78 -1.29
N ARG A 185 8.75 16.25 -0.40
CA ARG A 185 10.12 15.73 -0.30
C ARG A 185 10.26 14.50 0.58
N SER A 186 9.34 14.29 1.53
CA SER A 186 9.37 13.13 2.46
C SER A 186 8.01 12.96 3.13
N PHE A 187 7.77 11.78 3.71
CA PHE A 187 6.60 11.51 4.53
C PHE A 187 6.46 12.49 5.69
N ALA A 188 7.54 12.73 6.44
CA ALA A 188 7.54 13.64 7.58
C ALA A 188 7.21 15.09 7.17
N ASN A 189 7.75 15.57 6.04
CA ASN A 189 7.45 16.92 5.57
C ASN A 189 5.99 17.06 5.13
N ALA A 190 5.47 16.08 4.39
CA ALA A 190 4.09 16.07 3.96
C ALA A 190 3.12 16.01 5.15
N LEU A 191 3.40 15.15 6.13
CA LEU A 191 2.57 14.98 7.31
C LEU A 191 2.57 16.26 8.17
N ARG A 192 3.74 16.88 8.37
CA ARG A 192 3.85 18.15 9.12
C ARG A 192 3.09 19.30 8.44
N ALA A 193 3.11 19.36 7.11
CA ALA A 193 2.33 20.36 6.35
C ALA A 193 0.85 20.00 6.39
N GLY A 194 0.52 18.73 6.17
CA GLY A 194 -0.83 18.19 6.06
C GLY A 194 -1.69 18.43 7.30
N LEU A 195 -1.09 18.43 8.49
CA LEU A 195 -1.81 18.77 9.73
C LEU A 195 -2.39 20.21 9.76
N ARG A 196 -2.03 21.06 8.76
CA ARG A 196 -2.61 22.41 8.58
C ARG A 196 -3.55 22.49 7.37
N GLU A 197 -3.78 21.37 6.70
CA GLU A 197 -4.67 21.27 5.54
C GLU A 197 -6.11 20.86 5.95
N ASP A 198 -6.39 20.86 7.26
CA ASP A 198 -7.67 20.46 7.86
C ASP A 198 -8.14 19.06 7.48
N PRO A 199 -7.26 18.03 7.56
CA PRO A 199 -7.67 16.67 7.29
C PRO A 199 -8.43 16.06 8.48
N ASP A 200 -9.43 15.24 8.22
CA ASP A 200 -10.05 14.36 9.22
C ASP A 200 -9.33 13.00 9.28
N ILE A 201 -8.89 12.53 8.10
CA ILE A 201 -8.31 11.20 7.90
C ILE A 201 -6.98 11.35 7.17
N ILE A 202 -5.96 10.65 7.65
CA ILE A 202 -4.62 10.69 7.06
C ILE A 202 -4.17 9.26 6.75
N LEU A 203 -3.78 9.00 5.51
CA LEU A 203 -3.07 7.79 5.12
C LEU A 203 -1.58 8.12 4.94
N VAL A 204 -0.74 7.50 5.77
CA VAL A 204 0.72 7.50 5.61
C VAL A 204 1.12 6.16 5.02
N GLY A 205 1.55 6.13 3.77
CA GLY A 205 1.81 4.89 3.02
C GLY A 205 2.66 3.89 3.79
N GLU A 206 3.72 4.39 4.45
CA GLU A 206 4.53 3.58 5.37
C GLU A 206 5.23 4.43 6.44
N MET A 207 5.49 3.82 7.58
CA MET A 207 6.25 4.41 8.69
C MET A 207 7.58 3.67 8.87
N ARG A 208 8.67 4.28 8.40
CA ARG A 208 10.02 3.69 8.46
C ARG A 208 10.95 4.42 9.41
N ASP A 209 10.76 5.71 9.60
CA ASP A 209 11.65 6.58 10.36
C ASP A 209 10.96 7.18 11.59
N LEU A 210 11.78 7.60 12.56
CA LEU A 210 11.36 8.14 13.84
C LEU A 210 10.43 9.35 13.68
N ASP A 211 10.78 10.30 12.79
CA ASP A 211 10.02 11.54 12.60
C ASP A 211 8.62 11.25 12.06
N THR A 212 8.51 10.38 11.07
CA THR A 212 7.23 9.97 10.48
C THR A 212 6.36 9.26 11.52
N ILE A 213 6.92 8.33 12.31
CA ILE A 213 6.20 7.62 13.37
C ILE A 213 5.72 8.59 14.44
N HIS A 214 6.58 9.50 14.92
CA HIS A 214 6.22 10.46 15.96
C HIS A 214 5.09 11.40 15.51
N LEU A 215 5.17 11.91 14.28
CA LEU A 215 4.13 12.78 13.71
C LEU A 215 2.79 12.03 13.51
N ALA A 216 2.83 10.77 13.06
CA ALA A 216 1.63 9.95 12.90
C ALA A 216 0.93 9.67 14.24
N LEU A 217 1.71 9.34 15.29
CA LEU A 217 1.19 9.17 16.65
C LEU A 217 0.58 10.48 17.18
N THR A 218 1.27 11.60 16.98
CA THR A 218 0.77 12.93 17.38
C THR A 218 -0.55 13.26 16.67
N ALA A 219 -0.63 13.04 15.35
CA ALA A 219 -1.86 13.24 14.59
C ALA A 219 -3.01 12.39 15.13
N ALA A 220 -2.76 11.11 15.42
CA ALA A 220 -3.74 10.18 15.96
C ALA A 220 -4.23 10.59 17.36
N GLU A 221 -3.37 11.13 18.22
CA GLU A 221 -3.75 11.65 19.55
C GLU A 221 -4.54 12.96 19.45
N THR A 222 -4.20 13.82 18.50
CA THR A 222 -4.79 15.17 18.38
C THR A 222 -6.09 15.24 17.61
N GLY A 223 -6.65 14.10 17.17
CA GLY A 223 -8.01 14.05 16.64
C GLY A 223 -8.19 13.44 15.27
N HIS A 224 -7.12 13.04 14.60
CA HIS A 224 -7.18 12.46 13.23
C HIS A 224 -7.26 10.93 13.28
N LEU A 225 -7.98 10.33 12.33
CA LEU A 225 -7.90 8.91 12.06
C LEU A 225 -6.73 8.65 11.10
N VAL A 226 -5.69 7.98 11.60
CA VAL A 226 -4.45 7.76 10.84
C VAL A 226 -4.37 6.30 10.43
N PHE A 227 -4.15 6.06 9.14
CA PHE A 227 -3.86 4.74 8.58
C PHE A 227 -2.40 4.68 8.15
N SER A 228 -1.73 3.56 8.41
CA SER A 228 -0.36 3.36 7.91
C SER A 228 -0.01 1.90 7.74
N THR A 229 1.14 1.64 7.07
CA THR A 229 1.70 0.30 6.95
C THR A 229 3.04 0.16 7.68
N ILE A 230 3.31 -1.07 8.12
CA ILE A 230 4.61 -1.52 8.61
C ILE A 230 4.88 -2.93 8.06
N HIS A 231 6.15 -3.24 7.82
CA HIS A 231 6.58 -4.54 7.32
C HIS A 231 6.91 -5.51 8.46
N THR A 232 5.89 -5.96 9.17
CA THR A 232 5.96 -6.96 10.25
C THR A 232 4.98 -8.08 9.98
N SER A 233 5.19 -9.26 10.55
CA SER A 233 4.39 -10.46 10.30
C SER A 233 3.29 -10.71 11.33
N SER A 234 3.27 -9.95 12.45
CA SER A 234 2.24 -10.07 13.49
C SER A 234 1.95 -8.73 14.18
N ALA A 235 0.80 -8.65 14.86
CA ALA A 235 0.40 -7.46 15.59
C ALA A 235 1.32 -7.13 16.79
N PRO A 236 1.75 -8.09 17.62
CA PRO A 236 2.74 -7.81 18.68
C PRO A 236 4.06 -7.29 18.14
N GLN A 237 4.58 -7.88 17.06
CA GLN A 237 5.81 -7.39 16.41
C GLN A 237 5.66 -5.98 15.86
N SER A 238 4.47 -5.61 15.42
CA SER A 238 4.21 -4.25 14.90
C SER A 238 4.32 -3.21 16.01
N VAL A 239 3.81 -3.53 17.20
CA VAL A 239 3.92 -2.68 18.39
C VAL A 239 5.39 -2.53 18.78
N ASP A 240 6.14 -3.62 18.90
CA ASP A 240 7.56 -3.58 19.24
C ASP A 240 8.36 -2.80 18.18
N ARG A 241 8.09 -3.03 16.88
CA ARG A 241 8.78 -2.34 15.79
C ARG A 241 8.64 -0.82 15.82
N ILE A 242 7.45 -0.32 16.16
CA ILE A 242 7.23 1.13 16.33
C ILE A 242 8.10 1.67 17.46
N ILE A 243 8.15 0.96 18.56
CA ILE A 243 8.87 1.41 19.77
C ILE A 243 10.38 1.35 19.56
N ASP A 244 10.87 0.28 18.93
CA ASP A 244 12.30 0.00 18.75
C ASP A 244 13.00 0.97 17.78
N VAL A 245 12.25 1.72 16.98
CA VAL A 245 12.81 2.80 16.14
C VAL A 245 13.35 3.95 16.99
N PHE A 246 12.83 4.12 18.22
CA PHE A 246 13.18 5.23 19.09
C PHE A 246 14.36 4.89 20.02
N PRO A 247 15.20 5.88 20.37
CA PRO A 247 16.23 5.72 21.39
C PRO A 247 15.63 5.24 22.73
N PRO A 248 16.38 4.46 23.53
CA PRO A 248 15.86 3.86 24.76
C PRO A 248 15.20 4.85 25.73
N GLU A 249 15.72 6.06 25.82
CA GLU A 249 15.20 7.13 26.68
C GLU A 249 13.82 7.65 26.25
N GLN A 250 13.42 7.46 24.99
CA GLN A 250 12.14 7.90 24.45
C GLN A 250 11.11 6.77 24.42
N GLN A 251 11.54 5.51 24.47
CA GLN A 251 10.66 4.35 24.26
C GLN A 251 9.48 4.31 25.23
N GLN A 252 9.69 4.68 26.51
CA GLN A 252 8.62 4.67 27.48
C GLN A 252 7.52 5.68 27.14
N GLN A 253 7.89 6.87 26.68
CA GLN A 253 6.93 7.87 26.22
C GLN A 253 6.16 7.39 24.99
N ILE A 254 6.85 6.79 24.02
CA ILE A 254 6.23 6.24 22.80
C ILE A 254 5.27 5.09 23.15
N ARG A 255 5.59 4.22 24.11
CA ARG A 255 4.65 3.20 24.61
C ARG A 255 3.37 3.82 25.14
N ILE A 256 3.45 4.89 25.90
CA ILE A 256 2.28 5.62 26.43
C ILE A 256 1.47 6.19 25.27
N MET A 257 2.10 6.94 24.36
CA MET A 257 1.42 7.51 23.19
C MET A 257 0.75 6.41 22.35
N LEU A 258 1.48 5.36 21.99
CA LEU A 258 0.96 4.26 21.19
C LEU A 258 -0.20 3.55 21.89
N SER A 259 -0.12 3.35 23.23
CA SER A 259 -1.19 2.71 24.01
C SER A 259 -2.50 3.48 23.98
N HIS A 260 -2.45 4.81 23.78
CA HIS A 260 -3.63 5.67 23.68
C HIS A 260 -4.10 5.84 22.23
N ALA A 261 -3.15 6.01 21.31
CA ALA A 261 -3.46 6.29 19.92
C ALA A 261 -3.88 5.06 19.11
N LEU A 262 -3.35 3.87 19.42
CA LEU A 262 -3.63 2.66 18.65
C LEU A 262 -5.12 2.31 18.72
N VAL A 263 -5.72 2.04 17.57
CA VAL A 263 -7.07 1.49 17.40
C VAL A 263 -7.00 0.00 17.11
N ALA A 264 -6.24 -0.37 16.08
CA ALA A 264 -6.13 -1.75 15.64
C ALA A 264 -4.84 -2.00 14.88
N VAL A 265 -4.39 -3.26 14.87
CA VAL A 265 -3.40 -3.79 13.94
C VAL A 265 -4.04 -4.92 13.15
N ILE A 266 -3.98 -4.82 11.83
CA ILE A 266 -4.46 -5.81 10.87
C ILE A 266 -3.24 -6.38 10.15
N SER A 267 -2.79 -7.55 10.57
CA SER A 267 -1.67 -8.23 9.94
C SER A 267 -2.20 -9.22 8.90
N GLN A 268 -1.64 -9.22 7.70
CA GLN A 268 -2.18 -9.97 6.58
C GLN A 268 -1.15 -10.76 5.78
N SER A 269 -1.59 -11.90 5.29
CA SER A 269 -0.87 -12.74 4.34
C SER A 269 -1.78 -13.13 3.19
N LEU A 270 -1.22 -13.22 1.97
CA LEU A 270 -1.92 -13.72 0.80
C LEU A 270 -1.48 -15.15 0.51
N LEU A 271 -2.45 -16.05 0.40
CA LEU A 271 -2.27 -17.47 0.12
C LEU A 271 -2.83 -17.81 -1.26
N ALA A 272 -2.27 -18.83 -1.91
CA ALA A 272 -2.87 -19.38 -3.12
C ALA A 272 -4.20 -20.07 -2.77
N ARG A 273 -5.24 -19.85 -3.57
CA ARG A 273 -6.52 -20.56 -3.44
C ARG A 273 -6.38 -21.99 -3.93
N ALA A 274 -7.10 -22.90 -3.27
CA ALA A 274 -7.16 -24.30 -3.65
C ALA A 274 -8.49 -24.67 -4.35
N ASP A 275 -9.47 -23.77 -4.29
CA ASP A 275 -10.78 -23.96 -4.91
C ASP A 275 -10.79 -23.47 -6.36
N ASP A 276 -11.71 -24.04 -7.18
CA ASP A 276 -11.85 -23.71 -8.60
C ASP A 276 -12.43 -22.30 -8.85
N ASP A 277 -12.86 -21.61 -7.79
CA ASP A 277 -13.26 -20.18 -7.83
C ASP A 277 -12.07 -19.22 -8.10
N ALA A 278 -10.88 -19.77 -8.33
CA ALA A 278 -9.68 -19.00 -8.66
C ALA A 278 -9.79 -18.23 -10.00
N GLY A 279 -10.83 -18.48 -10.81
CA GLY A 279 -10.85 -18.11 -12.23
C GLY A 279 -11.34 -16.71 -12.56
N ASP A 280 -12.26 -16.11 -11.80
CA ASP A 280 -13.03 -14.96 -12.33
C ASP A 280 -12.95 -13.65 -11.53
N SER A 281 -12.24 -13.59 -10.42
CA SER A 281 -12.01 -12.31 -9.75
C SER A 281 -10.70 -11.67 -10.20
N PRO A 282 -10.74 -10.64 -11.04
CA PRO A 282 -9.53 -9.90 -11.44
C PRO A 282 -8.84 -9.24 -10.23
N VAL A 283 -9.55 -9.16 -9.09
CA VAL A 283 -9.11 -8.51 -7.87
C VAL A 283 -8.17 -9.37 -7.04
N THR A 284 -8.44 -10.68 -6.94
CA THR A 284 -7.67 -11.57 -6.04
C THR A 284 -6.60 -12.39 -6.78
N SER A 285 -6.64 -12.45 -8.12
CA SER A 285 -5.67 -13.18 -8.95
C SER A 285 -5.38 -14.60 -8.43
N GLY A 286 -6.43 -15.35 -8.06
CA GLY A 286 -6.29 -16.71 -7.51
C GLY A 286 -5.68 -16.77 -6.10
N ARG A 287 -5.72 -15.67 -5.35
CA ARG A 287 -5.22 -15.60 -3.97
C ARG A 287 -6.36 -15.29 -3.00
N ILE A 288 -6.16 -15.65 -1.74
CA ILE A 288 -7.07 -15.36 -0.64
C ILE A 288 -6.30 -14.76 0.53
N ILE A 289 -6.92 -13.83 1.24
CA ILE A 289 -6.32 -13.17 2.39
C ILE A 289 -6.52 -13.99 3.67
N ALA A 290 -5.46 -14.15 4.45
CA ALA A 290 -5.50 -14.57 5.83
C ALA A 290 -5.17 -13.38 6.72
N LEU A 291 -5.97 -13.17 7.77
CA LEU A 291 -5.90 -11.98 8.62
C LEU A 291 -5.65 -12.36 10.08
N GLU A 292 -4.73 -11.64 10.70
CA GLU A 292 -4.62 -11.49 12.14
C GLU A 292 -5.12 -10.10 12.52
N VAL A 293 -6.00 -9.98 13.51
CA VAL A 293 -6.58 -8.70 13.93
C VAL A 293 -6.45 -8.53 15.44
N LEU A 294 -5.75 -7.49 15.85
CA LEU A 294 -5.65 -7.01 17.22
C LEU A 294 -6.45 -5.72 17.36
N ILE A 295 -7.37 -5.66 18.31
CA ILE A 295 -8.08 -4.43 18.70
C ILE A 295 -7.47 -3.92 20.01
N ASN A 296 -7.21 -2.63 20.07
CA ASN A 296 -6.65 -2.01 21.27
C ASN A 296 -7.74 -1.83 22.35
N THR A 297 -7.90 -2.87 23.16
CA THR A 297 -8.73 -2.81 24.37
C THR A 297 -7.95 -2.22 25.54
N PRO A 298 -8.59 -1.84 26.66
CA PRO A 298 -7.87 -1.42 27.88
C PRO A 298 -6.81 -2.42 28.36
N ALA A 299 -7.06 -3.74 28.18
CA ALA A 299 -6.10 -4.78 28.50
C ALA A 299 -4.88 -4.71 27.57
N VAL A 300 -5.08 -4.59 26.25
CA VAL A 300 -4.00 -4.44 25.26
C VAL A 300 -3.22 -3.16 25.48
N SER A 301 -3.90 -2.03 25.72
CA SER A 301 -3.25 -0.76 26.07
C SER A 301 -2.32 -0.90 27.27
N ASN A 302 -2.74 -1.66 28.30
CA ASN A 302 -1.91 -1.92 29.48
C ASN A 302 -0.68 -2.76 29.14
N LEU A 303 -0.84 -3.79 28.31
CA LEU A 303 0.27 -4.62 27.86
C LEU A 303 1.32 -3.81 27.06
N ILE A 304 0.88 -2.85 26.24
CA ILE A 304 1.78 -1.92 25.52
C ILE A 304 2.60 -1.08 26.53
N ARG A 305 1.94 -0.48 27.52
CA ARG A 305 2.59 0.37 28.53
C ARG A 305 3.59 -0.39 29.36
N GLU A 306 3.28 -1.66 29.70
CA GLU A 306 4.11 -2.50 30.55
C GLU A 306 5.19 -3.29 29.77
N ALA A 307 5.33 -3.06 28.45
CA ALA A 307 6.25 -3.81 27.57
C ALA A 307 6.01 -5.34 27.58
N LYS A 308 4.76 -5.77 27.73
CA LYS A 308 4.35 -7.17 27.76
C LYS A 308 3.70 -7.63 26.47
N THR A 309 4.27 -7.24 25.33
CA THR A 309 3.72 -7.46 23.98
C THR A 309 3.49 -8.93 23.66
N ALA A 310 4.33 -9.84 24.18
CA ALA A 310 4.14 -11.29 24.02
C ALA A 310 2.78 -11.80 24.58
N GLN A 311 2.19 -11.12 25.56
CA GLN A 311 0.89 -11.51 26.14
C GLN A 311 -0.31 -11.06 25.29
N MET A 312 -0.10 -10.23 24.26
CA MET A 312 -1.17 -9.79 23.35
C MET A 312 -1.78 -10.95 22.57
N TYR A 313 -1.00 -11.99 22.30
CA TYR A 313 -1.49 -13.19 21.63
C TYR A 313 -2.65 -13.84 22.40
N ALA A 314 -2.49 -14.00 23.73
CA ALA A 314 -3.57 -14.50 24.57
C ALA A 314 -4.81 -13.59 24.56
N SER A 315 -4.61 -12.27 24.52
CA SER A 315 -5.70 -11.31 24.39
C SER A 315 -6.46 -11.45 23.07
N MET A 316 -5.74 -11.70 21.96
CA MET A 316 -6.37 -11.98 20.65
C MET A 316 -7.18 -13.27 20.67
N GLN A 317 -6.66 -14.35 21.26
CA GLN A 317 -7.38 -15.61 21.38
C GLN A 317 -8.71 -15.48 22.14
N MET A 318 -8.73 -14.68 23.21
CA MET A 318 -9.92 -14.43 24.02
C MET A 318 -10.84 -13.36 23.44
N GLY A 319 -10.33 -12.51 22.55
CA GLY A 319 -11.02 -11.34 22.03
C GLY A 319 -11.92 -11.59 20.82
N GLY A 320 -12.27 -12.83 20.51
CA GLY A 320 -13.08 -13.15 19.32
C GLY A 320 -14.42 -12.42 19.25
N ALA A 321 -15.09 -12.21 20.39
CA ALA A 321 -16.34 -11.47 20.46
C ALA A 321 -16.18 -9.96 20.12
N LEU A 322 -14.95 -9.43 20.19
CA LEU A 322 -14.59 -8.07 19.83
C LEU A 322 -14.07 -7.96 18.38
N GLY A 323 -14.11 -9.05 17.61
CA GLY A 323 -13.59 -9.10 16.25
C GLY A 323 -12.09 -9.35 16.16
N MET A 324 -11.40 -9.70 17.26
CA MET A 324 -10.00 -10.12 17.23
C MET A 324 -9.88 -11.53 16.65
N GLN A 325 -8.78 -11.76 15.96
CA GLN A 325 -8.47 -13.08 15.37
C GLN A 325 -6.97 -13.28 15.31
N THR A 326 -6.51 -14.48 15.64
CA THR A 326 -5.11 -14.87 15.39
C THR A 326 -4.93 -15.36 13.96
N LEU A 327 -3.70 -15.33 13.44
CA LEU A 327 -3.42 -15.83 12.09
C LEU A 327 -3.74 -17.32 11.97
N GLU A 328 -3.43 -18.12 13.01
CA GLU A 328 -3.72 -19.56 13.03
C GLU A 328 -5.22 -19.84 12.96
N ALA A 329 -6.04 -19.06 13.68
CA ALA A 329 -7.49 -19.20 13.61
C ALA A 329 -8.02 -18.86 12.20
N SER A 330 -7.47 -17.83 11.56
CA SER A 330 -7.78 -17.48 10.17
C SER A 330 -7.43 -18.63 9.22
N LEU A 331 -6.22 -19.16 9.31
CA LEU A 331 -5.75 -20.26 8.47
C LEU A 331 -6.61 -21.51 8.67
N ALA A 332 -6.89 -21.91 9.92
CA ALA A 332 -7.73 -23.06 10.25
C ALA A 332 -9.14 -22.92 9.63
N LEU A 333 -9.70 -21.71 9.65
CA LEU A 333 -11.01 -21.43 9.03
C LEU A 333 -10.96 -21.59 7.51
N LEU A 334 -9.92 -21.04 6.84
CA LEU A 334 -9.77 -21.15 5.39
C LEU A 334 -9.56 -22.59 4.93
N VAL A 335 -8.79 -23.39 5.66
CA VAL A 335 -8.62 -24.82 5.40
C VAL A 335 -9.94 -25.57 5.60
N LYS A 336 -10.67 -25.30 6.69
CA LYS A 336 -11.99 -25.92 6.94
C LYS A 336 -13.00 -25.59 5.84
N GLN A 337 -12.89 -24.42 5.22
CA GLN A 337 -13.72 -24.01 4.09
C GLN A 337 -13.25 -24.59 2.73
N GLY A 338 -12.15 -25.34 2.69
CA GLY A 338 -11.57 -25.87 1.46
C GLY A 338 -10.93 -24.81 0.55
N LYS A 339 -10.74 -23.60 1.04
CA LYS A 339 -10.20 -22.48 0.24
C LYS A 339 -8.69 -22.47 0.12
N VAL A 340 -8.01 -23.17 1.04
CA VAL A 340 -6.56 -23.32 1.08
C VAL A 340 -6.22 -24.76 1.47
N THR A 341 -5.18 -25.33 0.87
CA THR A 341 -4.60 -26.64 1.29
C THR A 341 -3.44 -26.42 2.26
N PHE A 342 -3.17 -27.44 3.08
CA PHE A 342 -1.95 -27.50 3.91
C PHE A 342 -0.71 -27.68 3.06
#